data_4f47311ed50d05c6c37441ed8a27a28e
#
_entry.id   4f47311ed50d05c6c37441ed8a27a28e
#
_cell.length_a   1.000
_cell.length_b   1.000
_cell.length_c   1.000
_cell.angle_alpha   90.00
_cell.angle_beta   90.00
_cell.angle_gamma   90.00
#
_symmetry.space_group_name_H-M   'P 1'
#
loop_
_entity.id
_entity.type
_entity.pdbx_description
1 polymer ?
#
loop_
_entity_poly.entity_id
_entity_poly.type
_entity_poly.pdbx_seq_one_letter_code
_entity_poly.pdbx_strand_id
1 'polypeptide(L)'
;MELVAHQSEVITMDNQNRRNVLVTGANGYIGLAVCRAFVRAGWNTYGLIRNPRAKEELALSEIIPVVGSFTDLGFLESLFELAKTFDVIVSCTEKIPGYAAHFEEVIACVEMLARRSNNEGVRPLVLWSSGCKDYGTTPLHDAPGLAAHVEDSPLNGPEILKERTINSAKVFNYTDLFDAAVVRPTCVFGYSSSYYGTIFDYADAQRAAHSQVLRIPGDENSIMHATHVDDCGDAYVSLAEHEERSAVAGQSFNISGYRYETLNEIATSVAKEYGFVKGVRFVPTNEADPSFPQGLHFVFSFSQWVRSDKLRSLTGWKDRRALFSKAIHAHRLAYEAFRGHGHANVSEVQKRIESVLTQ
;
A
#
# COMPACT_ATOMS: atom_id res chain seq x y z
N MET A 1 -49.64 -8.43 9.22
CA MET A 1 -49.11 -7.06 9.11
C MET A 1 -48.02 -6.75 10.12
N GLU A 2 -48.01 -7.32 11.31
CA GLU A 2 -46.94 -7.14 12.34
C GLU A 2 -45.58 -7.75 11.96
N LEU A 3 -45.53 -8.88 11.23
CA LEU A 3 -44.28 -9.50 10.84
C LEU A 3 -43.48 -8.67 9.81
N VAL A 4 -44.15 -7.91 8.94
CA VAL A 4 -43.52 -7.06 7.92
C VAL A 4 -42.95 -5.78 8.54
N ALA A 5 -43.66 -5.23 9.55
CA ALA A 5 -43.21 -4.05 10.28
C ALA A 5 -41.94 -4.37 11.13
N HIS A 6 -41.87 -5.58 11.77
CA HIS A 6 -40.75 -5.98 12.57
C HIS A 6 -39.48 -6.25 11.73
N GLN A 7 -39.63 -6.79 10.51
CA GLN A 7 -38.50 -6.96 9.58
C GLN A 7 -37.98 -5.63 9.04
N SER A 8 -38.84 -4.63 8.82
CA SER A 8 -38.42 -3.30 8.38
C SER A 8 -37.66 -2.53 9.47
N GLU A 9 -38.06 -2.68 10.75
CA GLU A 9 -37.36 -2.06 11.87
C GLU A 9 -36.00 -2.72 12.15
N VAL A 10 -35.89 -4.03 12.02
CA VAL A 10 -34.61 -4.75 12.17
C VAL A 10 -33.64 -4.37 11.05
N ILE A 11 -34.10 -4.25 9.79
CA ILE A 11 -33.28 -3.84 8.66
C ILE A 11 -32.83 -2.37 8.80
N THR A 12 -33.68 -1.49 9.31
CA THR A 12 -33.32 -0.08 9.55
C THR A 12 -32.36 0.10 10.73
N MET A 13 -32.47 -0.70 11.80
CA MET A 13 -31.53 -0.66 12.92
C MET A 13 -30.15 -1.17 12.55
N ASP A 14 -30.03 -2.22 11.73
CA ASP A 14 -28.74 -2.80 11.31
C ASP A 14 -27.95 -1.85 10.40
N ASN A 15 -28.62 -1.04 9.61
CA ASN A 15 -27.96 -0.05 8.73
C ASN A 15 -27.54 1.25 9.44
N GLN A 16 -28.13 1.60 10.59
CA GLN A 16 -27.76 2.81 11.33
C GLN A 16 -26.52 2.66 12.22
N ASN A 17 -26.00 1.44 12.39
CA ASN A 17 -24.90 1.14 13.32
C ASN A 17 -23.57 0.78 12.62
N ARG A 18 -23.50 0.83 11.27
CA ARG A 18 -22.26 0.54 10.55
C ARG A 18 -21.30 1.71 10.63
N ARG A 19 -20.04 1.44 10.98
CA ARG A 19 -18.97 2.43 11.00
C ARG A 19 -18.63 2.87 9.59
N ASN A 20 -18.27 4.13 9.43
CA ASN A 20 -17.89 4.73 8.17
C ASN A 20 -16.38 4.91 8.06
N VAL A 21 -15.81 4.52 6.92
CA VAL A 21 -14.41 4.79 6.58
C VAL A 21 -14.33 5.57 5.28
N LEU A 22 -13.51 6.61 5.26
CA LEU A 22 -13.08 7.29 4.03
C LEU A 22 -11.65 6.90 3.71
N VAL A 23 -11.42 6.36 2.52
CA VAL A 23 -10.08 6.05 2.02
C VAL A 23 -9.73 7.00 0.88
N THR A 24 -8.65 7.76 1.02
CA THR A 24 -8.14 8.62 -0.04
C THR A 24 -7.23 7.82 -0.99
N GLY A 25 -7.20 8.21 -2.27
CA GLY A 25 -6.46 7.42 -3.26
C GLY A 25 -7.05 6.01 -3.47
N ALA A 26 -8.36 5.89 -3.36
CA ALA A 26 -9.09 4.62 -3.34
C ALA A 26 -8.94 3.78 -4.62
N ASN A 27 -8.62 4.38 -5.76
CA ASN A 27 -8.28 3.67 -7.01
C ASN A 27 -6.79 3.39 -7.17
N GLY A 28 -5.97 3.76 -6.18
CA GLY A 28 -4.54 3.40 -6.14
C GLY A 28 -4.34 1.96 -5.66
N TYR A 29 -3.15 1.42 -5.87
CA TYR A 29 -2.86 0.01 -5.62
C TYR A 29 -3.11 -0.41 -4.15
N ILE A 30 -2.58 0.34 -3.17
CA ILE A 30 -2.83 0.07 -1.76
C ILE A 30 -4.23 0.54 -1.35
N GLY A 31 -4.66 1.73 -1.82
CA GLY A 31 -5.96 2.30 -1.45
C GLY A 31 -7.14 1.39 -1.81
N LEU A 32 -7.11 0.78 -3.00
CA LEU A 32 -8.15 -0.18 -3.43
C LEU A 32 -8.17 -1.43 -2.53
N ALA A 33 -7.01 -1.96 -2.18
CA ALA A 33 -6.92 -3.13 -1.30
C ALA A 33 -7.41 -2.81 0.12
N VAL A 34 -7.10 -1.61 0.64
CA VAL A 34 -7.62 -1.12 1.92
C VAL A 34 -9.14 -0.98 1.87
N CYS A 35 -9.69 -0.33 0.82
CA CYS A 35 -11.15 -0.24 0.66
C CYS A 35 -11.81 -1.62 0.66
N ARG A 36 -11.29 -2.56 -0.11
CA ARG A 36 -11.82 -3.94 -0.21
C ARG A 36 -11.73 -4.67 1.13
N ALA A 37 -10.70 -4.42 1.93
CA ALA A 37 -10.57 -4.98 3.27
C ALA A 37 -11.66 -4.44 4.20
N PHE A 38 -11.93 -3.13 4.21
CA PHE A 38 -13.00 -2.53 4.99
C PHE A 38 -14.40 -2.99 4.56
N VAL A 39 -14.64 -3.14 3.24
CA VAL A 39 -15.91 -3.72 2.74
C VAL A 39 -16.10 -5.13 3.27
N ARG A 40 -15.07 -6.00 3.21
CA ARG A 40 -15.13 -7.36 3.77
C ARG A 40 -15.34 -7.39 5.28
N ALA A 41 -14.87 -6.38 5.99
CA ALA A 41 -15.08 -6.21 7.43
C ALA A 41 -16.45 -5.59 7.79
N GLY A 42 -17.31 -5.32 6.80
CA GLY A 42 -18.68 -4.85 7.00
C GLY A 42 -18.82 -3.34 7.23
N TRP A 43 -17.79 -2.53 6.89
CA TRP A 43 -17.84 -1.08 6.98
C TRP A 43 -18.54 -0.44 5.78
N ASN A 44 -19.21 0.71 6.00
CA ASN A 44 -19.55 1.60 4.91
C ASN A 44 -18.27 2.25 4.40
N THR A 45 -17.82 1.86 3.22
CA THR A 45 -16.52 2.25 2.69
C THR A 45 -16.68 3.28 1.58
N TYR A 46 -16.17 4.48 1.82
CA TYR A 46 -16.16 5.59 0.89
C TYR A 46 -14.77 5.73 0.28
N GLY A 47 -14.69 5.71 -1.05
CA GLY A 47 -13.42 5.80 -1.77
C GLY A 47 -13.26 7.14 -2.49
N LEU A 48 -12.34 8.01 -2.02
CA LEU A 48 -12.05 9.29 -2.66
C LEU A 48 -11.13 9.10 -3.86
N ILE A 49 -11.58 9.54 -5.03
CA ILE A 49 -10.89 9.49 -6.32
C ILE A 49 -10.95 10.85 -7.01
N ARG A 50 -9.90 11.18 -7.79
CA ARG A 50 -9.87 12.41 -8.60
C ARG A 50 -10.54 12.24 -9.96
N ASN A 51 -10.37 11.05 -10.57
CA ASN A 51 -10.87 10.76 -11.91
C ASN A 51 -12.24 10.07 -11.84
N PRO A 52 -13.32 10.69 -12.33
CA PRO A 52 -14.66 10.08 -12.32
C PRO A 52 -14.75 8.75 -13.09
N ARG A 53 -13.84 8.47 -14.02
CA ARG A 53 -13.81 7.20 -14.76
C ARG A 53 -13.53 5.98 -13.88
N ALA A 54 -12.91 6.18 -12.71
CA ALA A 54 -12.65 5.11 -11.76
C ALA A 54 -13.86 4.74 -10.87
N LYS A 55 -15.00 5.42 -11.01
CA LYS A 55 -16.23 5.13 -10.22
C LYS A 55 -16.69 3.68 -10.38
N GLU A 56 -16.70 3.19 -11.62
CA GLU A 56 -17.19 1.84 -11.93
C GLU A 56 -16.31 0.78 -11.26
N GLU A 57 -15.00 0.92 -11.33
CA GLU A 57 -14.05 0.00 -10.68
C GLU A 57 -14.26 -0.09 -9.16
N LEU A 58 -14.51 1.06 -8.50
CA LEU A 58 -14.83 1.08 -7.09
C LEU A 58 -16.19 0.40 -6.81
N ALA A 59 -17.21 0.74 -7.59
CA ALA A 59 -18.55 0.18 -7.43
C ALA A 59 -18.58 -1.34 -7.61
N LEU A 60 -17.79 -1.89 -8.54
CA LEU A 60 -17.62 -3.34 -8.71
C LEU A 60 -17.06 -4.05 -7.46
N SER A 61 -16.43 -3.30 -6.56
CA SER A 61 -15.91 -3.79 -5.27
C SER A 61 -16.77 -3.36 -4.09
N GLU A 62 -18.02 -2.91 -4.31
CA GLU A 62 -18.96 -2.42 -3.29
C GLU A 62 -18.45 -1.21 -2.49
N ILE A 63 -17.54 -0.43 -3.09
CA ILE A 63 -17.00 0.80 -2.51
C ILE A 63 -17.83 1.98 -3.02
N ILE A 64 -18.28 2.86 -2.13
CA ILE A 64 -19.04 4.07 -2.47
C ILE A 64 -18.07 5.11 -3.05
N PRO A 65 -18.14 5.42 -4.36
CA PRO A 65 -17.17 6.32 -4.97
C PRO A 65 -17.47 7.78 -4.66
N VAL A 66 -16.49 8.51 -4.17
CA VAL A 66 -16.51 9.96 -3.94
C VAL A 66 -15.54 10.62 -4.91
N VAL A 67 -16.02 11.55 -5.73
CA VAL A 67 -15.16 12.31 -6.66
C VAL A 67 -14.81 13.65 -6.05
N GLY A 68 -13.52 13.91 -5.88
CA GLY A 68 -13.05 15.16 -5.31
C GLY A 68 -11.53 15.32 -5.41
N SER A 69 -11.05 16.50 -5.07
CA SER A 69 -9.64 16.87 -5.07
C SER A 69 -9.30 17.62 -3.79
N PHE A 70 -8.07 17.44 -3.28
CA PHE A 70 -7.60 18.19 -2.14
C PHE A 70 -7.35 19.68 -2.44
N THR A 71 -7.22 20.04 -3.72
CA THR A 71 -7.09 21.43 -4.14
C THR A 71 -8.44 22.16 -4.26
N ASP A 72 -9.54 21.41 -4.23
CA ASP A 72 -10.91 21.92 -4.21
C ASP A 72 -11.78 21.05 -3.29
N LEU A 73 -12.05 21.54 -2.10
CA LEU A 73 -12.77 20.83 -1.05
C LEU A 73 -14.31 20.95 -1.17
N GLY A 74 -14.84 21.54 -2.25
CA GLY A 74 -16.29 21.66 -2.48
C GLY A 74 -17.03 20.32 -2.51
N PHE A 75 -16.33 19.22 -2.83
CA PHE A 75 -16.93 17.87 -2.79
C PHE A 75 -17.36 17.41 -1.38
N LEU A 76 -16.83 18.03 -0.32
CA LEU A 76 -17.16 17.66 1.05
C LEU A 76 -18.64 17.91 1.38
N GLU A 77 -19.28 18.91 0.76
CA GLU A 77 -20.72 19.15 0.96
C GLU A 77 -21.53 17.92 0.53
N SER A 78 -21.29 17.42 -0.70
CA SER A 78 -21.95 16.21 -1.19
C SER A 78 -21.58 14.95 -0.41
N LEU A 79 -20.34 14.88 0.09
CA LEU A 79 -19.92 13.75 0.92
C LEU A 79 -20.64 13.74 2.27
N PHE A 80 -20.88 14.90 2.88
CA PHE A 80 -21.63 15.01 4.15
C PHE A 80 -23.14 14.72 3.99
N GLU A 81 -23.68 14.81 2.78
CA GLU A 81 -25.03 14.31 2.49
C GLU A 81 -25.07 12.77 2.50
N LEU A 82 -23.98 12.11 2.09
CA LEU A 82 -23.87 10.63 2.07
C LEU A 82 -23.51 10.06 3.45
N ALA A 83 -22.61 10.72 4.18
CA ALA A 83 -22.16 10.29 5.50
C ALA A 83 -21.87 11.52 6.39
N LYS A 84 -22.55 11.60 7.53
CA LYS A 84 -22.38 12.72 8.47
C LYS A 84 -21.06 12.62 9.26
N THR A 85 -20.59 11.41 9.50
CA THR A 85 -19.41 11.13 10.32
C THR A 85 -18.52 10.08 9.67
N PHE A 86 -17.23 10.11 10.01
CA PHE A 86 -16.27 9.07 9.68
C PHE A 86 -15.58 8.61 10.97
N ASP A 87 -15.66 7.31 11.25
CA ASP A 87 -14.96 6.68 12.38
C ASP A 87 -13.47 6.51 12.07
N VAL A 88 -13.16 6.27 10.79
CA VAL A 88 -11.78 6.11 10.29
C VAL A 88 -11.59 6.90 9.00
N ILE A 89 -10.44 7.56 8.88
CA ILE A 89 -9.98 8.20 7.65
C ILE A 89 -8.62 7.59 7.31
N VAL A 90 -8.49 6.99 6.13
CA VAL A 90 -7.23 6.39 5.67
C VAL A 90 -6.64 7.25 4.57
N SER A 91 -5.43 7.79 4.78
CA SER A 91 -4.68 8.50 3.75
C SER A 91 -3.76 7.54 3.00
N CYS A 92 -4.12 7.18 1.76
CA CYS A 92 -3.33 6.32 0.85
C CYS A 92 -2.81 7.08 -0.37
N THR A 93 -2.61 8.40 -0.25
CA THR A 93 -2.09 9.22 -1.35
C THR A 93 -0.68 9.67 -1.08
N GLU A 94 0.12 9.75 -2.13
CA GLU A 94 1.45 10.36 -2.07
C GLU A 94 1.76 11.10 -3.38
N LYS A 95 2.58 12.14 -3.28
CA LYS A 95 3.12 12.89 -4.42
C LYS A 95 4.61 13.09 -4.19
N ILE A 96 5.41 12.46 -5.03
CA ILE A 96 6.88 12.55 -4.97
C ILE A 96 7.37 12.92 -6.38
N PRO A 97 8.10 14.03 -6.53
CA PRO A 97 8.44 15.03 -5.52
C PRO A 97 7.26 15.91 -5.10
N GLY A 98 7.41 16.67 -4.03
CA GLY A 98 6.44 17.65 -3.55
C GLY A 98 5.50 17.09 -2.48
N TYR A 99 6.01 16.15 -1.67
CA TYR A 99 5.23 15.54 -0.59
C TYR A 99 4.82 16.54 0.50
N ALA A 100 5.66 17.54 0.80
CA ALA A 100 5.34 18.52 1.85
C ALA A 100 4.07 19.32 1.52
N ALA A 101 3.97 19.86 0.29
CA ALA A 101 2.77 20.57 -0.16
C ALA A 101 1.55 19.63 -0.23
N HIS A 102 1.74 18.40 -0.69
CA HIS A 102 0.69 17.40 -0.73
C HIS A 102 0.18 17.04 0.67
N PHE A 103 1.07 16.95 1.67
CA PHE A 103 0.68 16.73 3.06
C PHE A 103 -0.28 17.83 3.55
N GLU A 104 0.05 19.11 3.29
CA GLU A 104 -0.79 20.25 3.71
C GLU A 104 -2.18 20.23 3.01
N GLU A 105 -2.22 19.86 1.73
CA GLU A 105 -3.50 19.71 1.01
C GLU A 105 -4.37 18.59 1.62
N VAL A 106 -3.78 17.44 1.91
CA VAL A 106 -4.51 16.29 2.47
C VAL A 106 -4.96 16.56 3.90
N ILE A 107 -4.09 17.15 4.72
CA ILE A 107 -4.41 17.39 6.12
C ILE A 107 -5.53 18.43 6.27
N ALA A 108 -5.60 19.44 5.42
CA ALA A 108 -6.71 20.40 5.40
C ALA A 108 -8.07 19.71 5.15
N CYS A 109 -8.11 18.73 4.26
CA CYS A 109 -9.31 17.92 4.04
C CYS A 109 -9.64 17.06 5.28
N VAL A 110 -8.64 16.41 5.87
CA VAL A 110 -8.81 15.56 7.07
C VAL A 110 -9.31 16.38 8.25
N GLU A 111 -8.81 17.62 8.45
CA GLU A 111 -9.29 18.52 9.50
C GLU A 111 -10.78 18.84 9.35
N MET A 112 -11.24 19.15 8.14
CA MET A 112 -12.67 19.44 7.91
C MET A 112 -13.55 18.22 8.19
N LEU A 113 -13.12 17.04 7.76
CA LEU A 113 -13.79 15.76 8.05
C LEU A 113 -13.85 15.47 9.55
N ALA A 114 -12.72 15.70 10.24
CA ALA A 114 -12.62 15.46 11.68
C ALA A 114 -13.50 16.45 12.48
N ARG A 115 -13.48 17.74 12.17
CA ARG A 115 -14.34 18.74 12.80
C ARG A 115 -15.81 18.39 12.62
N ARG A 116 -16.21 17.98 11.41
CA ARG A 116 -17.60 17.57 11.15
C ARG A 116 -17.98 16.36 11.99
N SER A 117 -17.15 15.32 12.00
CA SER A 117 -17.41 14.09 12.77
C SER A 117 -17.46 14.36 14.29
N ASN A 118 -16.56 15.21 14.82
CA ASN A 118 -16.54 15.60 16.22
C ASN A 118 -17.82 16.37 16.62
N ASN A 119 -18.35 17.22 15.76
CA ASN A 119 -19.61 17.93 16.01
C ASN A 119 -20.80 16.98 16.15
N GLU A 120 -20.72 15.80 15.55
CA GLU A 120 -21.72 14.73 15.66
C GLU A 120 -21.34 13.69 16.75
N GLY A 121 -20.31 13.96 17.55
CA GLY A 121 -19.89 13.08 18.67
C GLY A 121 -18.98 11.92 18.27
N VAL A 122 -18.44 11.88 17.05
CA VAL A 122 -17.51 10.84 16.58
C VAL A 122 -16.11 11.43 16.42
N ARG A 123 -15.15 10.94 17.20
CA ARG A 123 -13.73 11.29 17.06
C ARG A 123 -13.04 10.32 16.08
N PRO A 124 -12.57 10.77 14.90
CA PRO A 124 -11.96 9.89 13.92
C PRO A 124 -10.63 9.30 14.35
N LEU A 125 -10.31 8.10 13.83
CA LEU A 125 -8.94 7.60 13.73
C LEU A 125 -8.41 7.88 12.32
N VAL A 126 -7.28 8.58 12.24
CA VAL A 126 -6.57 8.79 10.98
C VAL A 126 -5.44 7.79 10.84
N LEU A 127 -5.52 6.92 9.83
CA LEU A 127 -4.44 6.01 9.46
C LEU A 127 -3.67 6.63 8.30
N TRP A 128 -2.48 7.16 8.60
CA TRP A 128 -1.66 7.88 7.63
C TRP A 128 -0.62 6.95 7.01
N SER A 129 -0.75 6.66 5.71
CA SER A 129 0.19 5.80 5.00
C SER A 129 1.51 6.54 4.73
N SER A 130 2.61 5.88 5.07
CA SER A 130 3.96 6.20 4.68
C SER A 130 4.60 4.95 4.06
N GLY A 131 5.84 4.59 4.38
CA GLY A 131 6.45 3.37 3.89
C GLY A 131 7.74 3.01 4.62
N CYS A 132 8.06 1.73 4.69
CA CYS A 132 9.26 1.24 5.39
C CYS A 132 10.57 1.76 4.80
N LYS A 133 10.60 2.20 3.53
CA LYS A 133 11.81 2.82 2.95
C LYS A 133 12.25 4.10 3.69
N ASP A 134 11.39 4.67 4.55
CA ASP A 134 11.74 5.78 5.43
C ASP A 134 12.85 5.44 6.43
N TYR A 135 13.07 4.17 6.75
CA TYR A 135 14.17 3.72 7.62
C TYR A 135 15.54 3.64 6.90
N GLY A 136 15.55 3.58 5.56
CA GLY A 136 16.76 3.30 4.79
C GLY A 136 17.01 1.81 4.59
N THR A 137 18.22 1.47 4.14
CA THR A 137 18.64 0.09 3.87
C THR A 137 19.13 -0.63 5.12
N THR A 138 19.12 -1.97 5.08
CA THR A 138 19.86 -2.83 6.01
C THR A 138 21.05 -3.49 5.30
N PRO A 139 22.01 -4.08 6.03
CA PRO A 139 22.98 -5.00 5.45
C PRO A 139 22.30 -6.10 4.63
N LEU A 140 23.08 -6.73 3.76
CA LEU A 140 22.64 -7.88 2.95
C LEU A 140 22.32 -9.08 3.85
N HIS A 141 21.61 -10.05 3.29
CA HIS A 141 21.36 -11.35 3.93
C HIS A 141 22.69 -11.99 4.35
N ASP A 142 22.73 -12.52 5.58
CA ASP A 142 23.91 -13.12 6.22
C ASP A 142 25.13 -12.18 6.39
N ALA A 143 25.01 -10.90 6.09
CA ALA A 143 26.08 -9.95 6.33
C ALA A 143 26.25 -9.62 7.83
N PRO A 144 27.49 -9.36 8.30
CA PRO A 144 27.72 -8.94 9.67
C PRO A 144 26.91 -7.68 10.04
N GLY A 145 26.31 -7.67 11.22
CA GLY A 145 25.53 -6.54 11.72
C GLY A 145 24.13 -6.45 11.13
N LEU A 146 23.65 -7.45 10.38
CA LEU A 146 22.27 -7.48 9.91
C LEU A 146 21.31 -7.46 11.09
N ALA A 147 20.45 -6.43 11.14
CA ALA A 147 19.36 -6.28 12.08
C ALA A 147 18.15 -5.68 11.37
N ALA A 148 16.96 -6.09 11.79
CA ALA A 148 15.74 -5.56 11.23
C ALA A 148 15.44 -4.14 11.73
N HIS A 149 14.89 -3.30 10.89
CA HIS A 149 14.20 -2.10 11.35
C HIS A 149 12.91 -2.45 12.09
N VAL A 150 12.66 -1.70 13.14
CA VAL A 150 11.42 -1.71 13.93
C VAL A 150 10.87 -0.29 13.98
N GLU A 151 9.70 -0.09 14.59
CA GLU A 151 9.02 1.22 14.60
C GLU A 151 9.85 2.33 15.27
N ASP A 152 10.71 1.97 16.21
CA ASP A 152 11.62 2.88 16.94
C ASP A 152 12.97 3.09 16.25
N SER A 153 13.21 2.44 15.11
CA SER A 153 14.44 2.63 14.34
C SER A 153 14.54 4.06 13.79
N PRO A 154 15.74 4.64 13.73
CA PRO A 154 15.94 5.96 13.13
C PRO A 154 15.43 6.01 11.69
N LEU A 155 14.78 7.11 11.34
CA LEU A 155 14.35 7.36 9.97
C LEU A 155 15.51 7.94 9.16
N ASN A 156 15.97 7.22 8.17
CA ASN A 156 17.08 7.57 7.28
C ASN A 156 16.75 7.18 5.83
N GLY A 157 15.57 7.58 5.37
CA GLY A 157 15.10 7.30 4.02
C GLY A 157 15.99 7.94 2.94
N PRO A 158 15.97 7.40 1.71
CA PRO A 158 16.73 7.96 0.60
C PRO A 158 16.24 9.38 0.26
N GLU A 159 17.10 10.21 -0.31
CA GLU A 159 16.84 11.63 -0.56
C GLU A 159 15.51 11.87 -1.29
N ILE A 160 15.18 11.04 -2.28
CA ILE A 160 13.91 11.14 -3.02
C ILE A 160 12.66 10.99 -2.15
N LEU A 161 12.77 10.33 -0.98
CA LEU A 161 11.68 10.11 -0.02
C LEU A 161 11.78 11.02 1.22
N LYS A 162 12.76 11.90 1.29
CA LYS A 162 13.05 12.72 2.46
C LYS A 162 11.86 13.56 2.93
N GLU A 163 11.16 14.22 2.01
CA GLU A 163 9.97 15.01 2.37
C GLU A 163 8.89 14.12 3.00
N ARG A 164 8.63 12.91 2.47
CA ARG A 164 7.69 11.96 3.05
C ARG A 164 8.14 11.51 4.43
N THR A 165 9.40 11.12 4.56
CA THR A 165 10.00 10.67 5.81
C THR A 165 9.83 11.69 6.93
N ILE A 166 9.99 12.99 6.64
CA ILE A 166 9.88 14.07 7.61
C ILE A 166 8.42 14.45 7.87
N ASN A 167 7.60 14.57 6.83
CA ASN A 167 6.29 15.18 6.96
C ASN A 167 5.18 14.19 7.37
N SER A 168 5.32 12.88 7.08
CA SER A 168 4.29 11.91 7.46
C SER A 168 4.02 11.88 8.98
N ALA A 169 5.03 12.08 9.81
CA ALA A 169 4.89 12.12 11.27
C ALA A 169 4.19 13.39 11.79
N LYS A 170 4.06 14.44 10.98
CA LYS A 170 3.35 15.67 11.38
C LYS A 170 1.86 15.42 11.66
N VAL A 171 1.30 14.32 11.16
CA VAL A 171 -0.09 13.94 11.49
C VAL A 171 -0.33 13.80 12.99
N PHE A 172 0.70 13.53 13.78
CA PHE A 172 0.62 13.47 15.24
C PHE A 172 0.44 14.83 15.92
N ASN A 173 0.58 15.94 15.20
CA ASN A 173 0.41 17.29 15.77
C ASN A 173 -1.07 17.71 15.90
N TYR A 174 -2.02 16.89 15.42
CA TYR A 174 -3.46 17.24 15.34
C TYR A 174 -4.30 16.53 16.41
N THR A 175 -3.72 16.29 17.58
CA THR A 175 -4.34 15.55 18.69
C THR A 175 -5.57 16.21 19.30
N ASP A 176 -5.85 17.46 18.99
CA ASP A 176 -7.08 18.16 19.35
C ASP A 176 -8.28 17.77 18.48
N LEU A 177 -8.04 17.26 17.26
CA LEU A 177 -9.09 16.95 16.27
C LEU A 177 -9.34 15.46 16.07
N PHE A 178 -8.29 14.65 16.08
CA PHE A 178 -8.40 13.21 15.80
C PHE A 178 -7.28 12.42 16.47
N ASP A 179 -7.46 11.13 16.54
CA ASP A 179 -6.40 10.18 16.86
C ASP A 179 -5.69 9.79 15.57
N ALA A 180 -4.36 9.63 15.60
CA ALA A 180 -3.61 9.26 14.40
C ALA A 180 -2.66 8.10 14.64
N ALA A 181 -2.44 7.29 13.59
CA ALA A 181 -1.34 6.34 13.51
C ALA A 181 -0.65 6.46 12.14
N VAL A 182 0.69 6.35 12.12
CA VAL A 182 1.46 6.26 10.88
C VAL A 182 1.66 4.80 10.53
N VAL A 183 1.26 4.41 9.33
CA VAL A 183 1.34 3.03 8.84
C VAL A 183 2.42 2.96 7.76
N ARG A 184 3.40 2.06 7.94
CA ARG A 184 4.54 1.89 7.03
C ARG A 184 4.57 0.48 6.43
N PRO A 185 3.95 0.25 5.26
CA PRO A 185 4.11 -1.01 4.56
C PRO A 185 5.51 -1.13 3.94
N THR A 186 6.02 -2.36 3.86
CA THR A 186 7.13 -2.73 2.99
C THR A 186 6.71 -2.66 1.52
N CYS A 187 7.54 -3.07 0.58
CA CYS A 187 7.08 -3.24 -0.80
C CYS A 187 5.87 -4.17 -0.84
N VAL A 188 4.90 -3.87 -1.69
CA VAL A 188 3.68 -4.67 -1.84
C VAL A 188 3.63 -5.33 -3.20
N PHE A 189 3.05 -6.54 -3.26
CA PHE A 189 2.88 -7.32 -4.49
C PHE A 189 1.49 -7.96 -4.56
N GLY A 190 1.16 -8.57 -5.69
CA GLY A 190 -0.12 -9.24 -5.96
C GLY A 190 -0.94 -8.53 -7.04
N TYR A 191 -1.82 -9.24 -7.71
CA TYR A 191 -2.72 -8.73 -8.77
C TYR A 191 -1.99 -7.92 -9.86
N SER A 192 -2.38 -6.65 -10.08
CA SER A 192 -1.71 -5.73 -11.01
C SER A 192 -0.29 -5.37 -10.57
N SER A 193 0.08 -5.79 -9.36
CA SER A 193 1.38 -5.62 -8.73
C SER A 193 1.83 -4.16 -8.60
N SER A 194 2.97 -3.97 -7.94
CA SER A 194 3.72 -2.73 -7.96
C SER A 194 5.02 -2.98 -8.74
N TYR A 195 6.15 -2.47 -8.25
CA TYR A 195 7.46 -2.68 -8.88
C TYR A 195 7.82 -4.14 -9.14
N TYR A 196 7.31 -5.09 -8.34
CA TYR A 196 7.54 -6.52 -8.53
C TYR A 196 6.98 -7.06 -9.85
N GLY A 197 5.92 -6.45 -10.39
CA GLY A 197 5.34 -6.86 -11.66
C GLY A 197 6.27 -6.66 -12.85
N THR A 198 7.13 -5.65 -12.78
CA THR A 198 8.05 -5.34 -13.89
C THR A 198 9.14 -6.40 -14.09
N ILE A 199 9.38 -7.28 -13.10
CA ILE A 199 10.28 -8.43 -13.28
C ILE A 199 9.70 -9.43 -14.30
N PHE A 200 8.37 -9.53 -14.39
CA PHE A 200 7.70 -10.37 -15.38
C PHE A 200 7.88 -9.81 -16.78
N ASP A 201 7.71 -8.49 -16.96
CA ASP A 201 7.95 -7.83 -18.25
C ASP A 201 9.39 -8.02 -18.71
N TYR A 202 10.35 -7.86 -17.79
CA TYR A 202 11.76 -8.04 -18.08
C TYR A 202 12.08 -9.51 -18.45
N ALA A 203 11.58 -10.48 -17.69
CA ALA A 203 11.79 -11.89 -17.96
C ALA A 203 11.17 -12.31 -19.31
N ASP A 204 9.99 -11.79 -19.64
CA ASP A 204 9.31 -12.02 -20.91
C ASP A 204 10.14 -11.48 -22.09
N ALA A 205 10.66 -10.27 -21.96
CA ALA A 205 11.54 -9.66 -22.96
C ALA A 205 12.85 -10.45 -23.15
N GLN A 206 13.50 -10.91 -22.08
CA GLN A 206 14.70 -11.73 -22.15
C GLN A 206 14.43 -13.09 -22.83
N ARG A 207 13.26 -13.69 -22.55
CA ARG A 207 12.84 -14.93 -23.21
C ARG A 207 12.54 -14.72 -24.70
N ALA A 208 11.86 -13.63 -25.06
CA ALA A 208 11.60 -13.27 -26.44
C ALA A 208 12.90 -13.05 -27.25
N ALA A 209 13.96 -12.57 -26.60
CA ALA A 209 15.31 -12.45 -27.14
C ALA A 209 16.08 -13.79 -27.16
N HIS A 210 15.43 -14.92 -26.91
CA HIS A 210 16.01 -16.28 -26.88
C HIS A 210 17.13 -16.45 -25.84
N SER A 211 17.19 -15.65 -24.79
CA SER A 211 18.15 -15.85 -23.70
C SER A 211 17.90 -17.18 -22.99
N GLN A 212 18.97 -17.89 -22.68
CA GLN A 212 18.93 -19.13 -21.89
C GLN A 212 19.12 -18.89 -20.39
N VAL A 213 19.53 -17.66 -20.01
CA VAL A 213 19.84 -17.26 -18.65
C VAL A 213 19.12 -15.94 -18.35
N LEU A 214 18.51 -15.84 -17.16
CA LEU A 214 17.95 -14.60 -16.67
C LEU A 214 19.08 -13.77 -16.03
N ARG A 215 19.44 -12.64 -16.62
CA ARG A 215 20.48 -11.75 -16.10
C ARG A 215 19.84 -10.73 -15.17
N ILE A 216 20.26 -10.70 -13.90
CA ILE A 216 19.72 -9.78 -12.91
C ILE A 216 20.86 -8.88 -12.40
N PRO A 217 20.79 -7.56 -12.59
CA PRO A 217 21.74 -6.64 -11.98
C PRO A 217 21.42 -6.47 -10.49
N GLY A 218 22.44 -6.65 -9.65
CA GLY A 218 22.33 -6.55 -8.19
C GLY A 218 23.03 -7.66 -7.46
N ASP A 219 22.94 -7.61 -6.14
CA ASP A 219 23.51 -8.64 -5.25
C ASP A 219 22.43 -9.70 -4.94
N GLU A 220 22.78 -10.98 -5.11
CA GLU A 220 21.89 -12.09 -4.85
C GLU A 220 21.37 -12.15 -3.41
N ASN A 221 22.12 -11.58 -2.46
CA ASN A 221 21.81 -11.51 -1.04
C ASN A 221 21.01 -10.22 -0.68
N SER A 222 20.62 -9.38 -1.64
CA SER A 222 19.72 -8.25 -1.38
C SER A 222 18.43 -8.74 -0.74
N ILE A 223 18.06 -8.11 0.38
CA ILE A 223 16.83 -8.45 1.11
C ILE A 223 15.64 -7.77 0.46
N MET A 224 14.73 -8.58 -0.04
CA MET A 224 13.49 -8.20 -0.69
C MET A 224 12.32 -8.45 0.26
N HIS A 225 12.13 -7.54 1.24
CA HIS A 225 11.03 -7.71 2.18
C HIS A 225 9.76 -7.07 1.62
N ALA A 226 8.78 -7.90 1.37
CA ALA A 226 7.51 -7.49 0.78
C ALA A 226 6.33 -8.16 1.47
N THR A 227 5.13 -7.64 1.25
CA THR A 227 3.88 -8.22 1.72
C THR A 227 2.83 -8.23 0.60
N HIS A 228 1.90 -9.16 0.64
CA HIS A 228 0.80 -9.15 -0.34
C HIS A 228 -0.13 -7.98 -0.08
N VAL A 229 -0.65 -7.36 -1.13
CA VAL A 229 -1.46 -6.15 -1.02
C VAL A 229 -2.78 -6.36 -0.25
N ASP A 230 -3.39 -7.56 -0.31
CA ASP A 230 -4.57 -7.89 0.51
C ASP A 230 -4.21 -7.97 1.99
N ASP A 231 -3.08 -8.62 2.34
CA ASP A 231 -2.61 -8.68 3.73
C ASP A 231 -2.27 -7.28 4.25
N CYS A 232 -1.74 -6.42 3.37
CA CYS A 232 -1.54 -5.00 3.69
C CYS A 232 -2.87 -4.32 4.01
N GLY A 233 -3.91 -4.49 3.20
CA GLY A 233 -5.24 -3.94 3.45
C GLY A 233 -5.86 -4.43 4.76
N ASP A 234 -5.75 -5.73 5.05
CA ASP A 234 -6.26 -6.34 6.28
C ASP A 234 -5.56 -5.78 7.54
N ALA A 235 -4.28 -5.36 7.43
CA ALA A 235 -3.56 -4.69 8.52
C ALA A 235 -4.17 -3.34 8.90
N TYR A 236 -4.65 -2.54 7.94
CA TYR A 236 -5.35 -1.28 8.24
C TYR A 236 -6.66 -1.53 8.99
N VAL A 237 -7.41 -2.55 8.58
CA VAL A 237 -8.65 -2.94 9.28
C VAL A 237 -8.34 -3.38 10.71
N SER A 238 -7.30 -4.18 10.92
CA SER A 238 -6.93 -4.67 12.25
C SER A 238 -6.56 -3.53 13.24
N LEU A 239 -5.96 -2.45 12.74
CA LEU A 239 -5.70 -1.24 13.53
C LEU A 239 -6.99 -0.44 13.78
N ALA A 240 -7.85 -0.33 12.79
CA ALA A 240 -9.12 0.40 12.89
C ALA A 240 -10.11 -0.26 13.85
N GLU A 241 -10.07 -1.58 13.96
CA GLU A 241 -10.97 -2.38 14.81
C GLU A 241 -10.41 -2.69 16.18
N HIS A 242 -9.19 -2.24 16.50
CA HIS A 242 -8.60 -2.48 17.81
C HIS A 242 -9.46 -1.84 18.91
N GLU A 243 -9.81 -2.63 19.92
CA GLU A 243 -10.74 -2.21 21.00
C GLU A 243 -10.19 -1.02 21.79
N GLU A 244 -8.90 -1.04 22.10
CA GLU A 244 -8.24 0.08 22.79
C GLU A 244 -7.67 1.09 21.78
N ARG A 245 -8.41 2.14 21.50
CA ARG A 245 -7.99 3.24 20.62
C ARG A 245 -6.66 3.87 21.05
N SER A 246 -6.44 4.00 22.35
CA SER A 246 -5.21 4.56 22.93
C SER A 246 -3.95 3.75 22.62
N ALA A 247 -4.07 2.45 22.38
CA ALA A 247 -2.95 1.61 21.99
C ALA A 247 -2.53 1.83 20.52
N VAL A 248 -3.40 2.42 19.69
CA VAL A 248 -3.15 2.74 18.29
C VAL A 248 -2.78 4.22 18.12
N ALA A 249 -3.43 5.11 18.85
CA ALA A 249 -3.24 6.55 18.77
C ALA A 249 -1.80 6.97 19.13
N GLY A 250 -1.22 7.86 18.33
CA GLY A 250 0.14 8.38 18.52
C GLY A 250 1.25 7.39 18.14
N GLN A 251 0.91 6.25 17.53
CA GLN A 251 1.85 5.18 17.25
C GLN A 251 2.17 5.05 15.76
N SER A 252 3.36 4.48 15.48
CA SER A 252 3.71 3.98 14.14
C SER A 252 3.61 2.46 14.11
N PHE A 253 3.23 1.92 12.94
CA PHE A 253 3.11 0.48 12.71
C PHE A 253 3.72 0.11 11.36
N ASN A 254 4.60 -0.88 11.38
CA ASN A 254 5.15 -1.49 10.17
C ASN A 254 4.23 -2.61 9.69
N ILE A 255 4.10 -2.75 8.37
CA ILE A 255 3.44 -3.89 7.72
C ILE A 255 4.48 -4.61 6.87
N SER A 256 4.83 -5.83 7.25
CA SER A 256 5.81 -6.66 6.53
C SER A 256 5.36 -8.11 6.52
N GLY A 257 5.78 -8.86 5.50
CA GLY A 257 5.58 -10.31 5.46
C GLY A 257 6.19 -11.02 6.68
N TYR A 258 5.78 -12.24 6.95
CA TYR A 258 6.28 -13.04 8.09
C TYR A 258 7.80 -13.32 7.99
N ARG A 259 8.35 -13.27 6.78
CA ARG A 259 9.79 -13.28 6.48
C ARG A 259 10.10 -12.50 5.20
N TYR A 260 11.32 -12.07 5.04
CA TYR A 260 11.81 -11.57 3.76
C TYR A 260 12.22 -12.71 2.82
N GLU A 261 12.36 -12.38 1.55
CA GLU A 261 12.98 -13.21 0.52
C GLU A 261 14.28 -12.54 0.07
N THR A 262 15.27 -13.32 -0.39
CA THR A 262 16.45 -12.75 -1.05
C THR A 262 16.14 -12.50 -2.53
N LEU A 263 16.91 -11.64 -3.16
CA LEU A 263 16.81 -11.43 -4.61
C LEU A 263 17.08 -12.73 -5.37
N ASN A 264 17.95 -13.59 -4.83
CA ASN A 264 18.20 -14.92 -5.39
C ASN A 264 16.96 -15.83 -5.35
N GLU A 265 16.21 -15.86 -4.23
CA GLU A 265 14.98 -16.65 -4.14
C GLU A 265 13.94 -16.20 -5.20
N ILE A 266 13.77 -14.90 -5.35
CA ILE A 266 12.83 -14.31 -6.31
C ILE A 266 13.29 -14.57 -7.74
N ALA A 267 14.52 -14.24 -8.09
CA ALA A 267 15.07 -14.38 -9.43
C ALA A 267 15.08 -15.86 -9.89
N THR A 268 15.43 -16.78 -8.98
CA THR A 268 15.40 -18.22 -9.25
C THR A 268 13.99 -18.71 -9.56
N SER A 269 12.98 -18.24 -8.80
CA SER A 269 11.58 -18.58 -9.06
C SER A 269 11.10 -18.05 -10.42
N VAL A 270 11.46 -16.80 -10.77
CA VAL A 270 11.14 -16.20 -12.07
C VAL A 270 11.83 -16.96 -13.20
N ALA A 271 13.12 -17.28 -13.04
CA ALA A 271 13.87 -18.03 -14.05
C ALA A 271 13.23 -19.40 -14.34
N LYS A 272 12.81 -20.11 -13.29
CA LYS A 272 12.11 -21.37 -13.40
C LYS A 272 10.77 -21.21 -14.09
N GLU A 273 9.99 -20.22 -13.71
CA GLU A 273 8.65 -19.93 -14.25
C GLU A 273 8.70 -19.63 -15.76
N TYR A 274 9.72 -18.91 -16.21
CA TYR A 274 9.90 -18.58 -17.63
C TYR A 274 10.74 -19.59 -18.41
N GLY A 275 11.25 -20.66 -17.78
CA GLY A 275 11.98 -21.75 -18.43
C GLY A 275 13.41 -21.36 -18.88
N PHE A 276 14.11 -20.51 -18.12
CA PHE A 276 15.52 -20.22 -18.37
C PHE A 276 16.38 -21.41 -17.96
N VAL A 277 16.80 -22.22 -18.93
CA VAL A 277 17.48 -23.51 -18.70
C VAL A 277 18.86 -23.39 -18.02
N LYS A 278 19.50 -22.23 -18.12
CA LYS A 278 20.77 -21.90 -17.42
C LYS A 278 20.55 -21.10 -16.12
N GLY A 279 19.28 -20.99 -15.67
CA GLY A 279 18.93 -20.32 -14.40
C GLY A 279 19.17 -18.82 -14.41
N VAL A 280 19.66 -18.31 -13.28
CA VAL A 280 19.94 -16.89 -13.05
C VAL A 280 21.45 -16.63 -13.11
N ARG A 281 21.81 -15.44 -13.61
CA ARG A 281 23.16 -14.88 -13.49
C ARG A 281 23.07 -13.47 -12.93
N PHE A 282 23.58 -13.26 -11.73
CA PHE A 282 23.73 -11.93 -11.17
C PHE A 282 24.90 -11.21 -11.83
N VAL A 283 24.73 -9.93 -12.10
CA VAL A 283 25.74 -9.08 -12.73
C VAL A 283 25.89 -7.79 -11.94
N PRO A 284 27.09 -7.16 -11.93
CA PRO A 284 27.26 -5.84 -11.36
C PRO A 284 26.26 -4.85 -11.98
N THR A 285 25.85 -3.87 -11.18
CA THR A 285 24.83 -2.89 -11.62
C THR A 285 25.27 -2.05 -12.82
N ASN A 286 26.56 -1.78 -12.96
CA ASN A 286 27.15 -1.10 -14.11
C ASN A 286 27.24 -1.96 -15.38
N GLU A 287 27.00 -3.28 -15.27
CA GLU A 287 26.89 -4.21 -16.38
C GLU A 287 25.45 -4.60 -16.71
N ALA A 288 24.48 -3.85 -16.15
CA ALA A 288 23.06 -4.08 -16.44
C ALA A 288 22.80 -3.97 -17.95
N ASP A 289 21.92 -4.86 -18.44
CA ASP A 289 21.40 -4.74 -19.79
C ASP A 289 20.67 -3.39 -19.93
N PRO A 290 20.90 -2.61 -21.01
CA PRO A 290 20.19 -1.35 -21.21
C PRO A 290 18.67 -1.46 -21.21
N SER A 291 18.12 -2.67 -21.48
CA SER A 291 16.68 -2.94 -21.41
C SER A 291 16.18 -3.21 -19.97
N PHE A 292 17.09 -3.33 -18.97
CA PHE A 292 16.67 -3.55 -17.60
C PHE A 292 16.02 -2.29 -17.03
N PRO A 293 14.78 -2.38 -16.49
CA PRO A 293 14.07 -1.22 -15.99
C PRO A 293 14.80 -0.58 -14.80
N GLN A 294 15.20 0.69 -14.93
CA GLN A 294 16.01 1.35 -13.87
C GLN A 294 15.26 1.50 -12.55
N GLY A 295 13.94 1.69 -12.57
CA GLY A 295 13.16 1.69 -11.32
C GLY A 295 13.19 0.34 -10.61
N LEU A 296 13.28 -0.76 -11.35
CA LEU A 296 13.49 -2.09 -10.77
C LEU A 296 14.88 -2.22 -10.17
N HIS A 297 15.86 -1.53 -10.76
CA HIS A 297 17.22 -1.42 -10.25
C HIS A 297 17.23 -0.82 -8.84
N PHE A 298 16.51 0.31 -8.65
CA PHE A 298 16.36 0.92 -7.33
C PHE A 298 15.72 -0.04 -6.32
N VAL A 299 14.71 -0.81 -6.73
CA VAL A 299 14.06 -1.78 -5.84
C VAL A 299 14.99 -2.92 -5.47
N PHE A 300 15.75 -3.47 -6.41
CA PHE A 300 16.63 -4.62 -6.18
C PHE A 300 17.91 -4.28 -5.42
N SER A 301 18.40 -3.05 -5.54
CA SER A 301 19.54 -2.56 -4.78
C SER A 301 19.20 -2.03 -3.38
N PHE A 302 17.90 -1.89 -3.06
CA PHE A 302 17.43 -1.42 -1.77
C PHE A 302 17.20 -2.59 -0.81
N SER A 303 18.29 -3.20 -0.32
CA SER A 303 18.22 -4.27 0.67
C SER A 303 17.59 -3.76 1.97
N GLN A 304 16.49 -4.36 2.41
CA GLN A 304 15.82 -3.92 3.62
C GLN A 304 15.09 -5.05 4.33
N TRP A 305 15.38 -5.22 5.63
CA TRP A 305 14.64 -6.07 6.54
C TRP A 305 13.86 -5.23 7.55
N VAL A 306 12.56 -5.46 7.67
CA VAL A 306 11.67 -4.74 8.60
C VAL A 306 10.81 -5.74 9.35
N ARG A 307 10.65 -5.58 10.67
CA ARG A 307 9.73 -6.38 11.48
C ARG A 307 8.42 -5.64 11.69
N SER A 308 7.33 -6.40 11.78
CA SER A 308 5.97 -5.94 12.07
C SER A 308 5.41 -6.56 13.37
N ASP A 309 6.30 -6.89 14.31
CA ASP A 309 5.90 -7.58 15.56
C ASP A 309 4.96 -6.75 16.41
N LYS A 310 5.12 -5.42 16.41
CA LYS A 310 4.23 -4.50 17.14
C LYS A 310 2.80 -4.64 16.65
N LEU A 311 2.59 -4.56 15.33
CA LEU A 311 1.27 -4.76 14.72
C LEU A 311 0.71 -6.14 15.05
N ARG A 312 1.52 -7.20 14.86
CA ARG A 312 1.12 -8.59 15.09
C ARG A 312 0.72 -8.84 16.54
N SER A 313 1.51 -8.34 17.48
CA SER A 313 1.27 -8.54 18.92
C SER A 313 0.06 -7.76 19.41
N LEU A 314 -0.13 -6.53 18.89
CA LEU A 314 -1.23 -5.67 19.31
C LEU A 314 -2.57 -6.18 18.77
N THR A 315 -2.64 -6.50 17.48
CA THR A 315 -3.93 -6.74 16.79
C THR A 315 -4.21 -8.21 16.48
N GLY A 316 -3.23 -9.10 16.65
CA GLY A 316 -3.33 -10.48 16.18
C GLY A 316 -3.26 -10.64 14.66
N TRP A 317 -3.00 -9.54 13.91
CA TRP A 317 -2.87 -9.59 12.46
C TRP A 317 -1.77 -10.58 12.02
N LYS A 318 -2.06 -11.30 10.96
CA LYS A 318 -1.14 -12.25 10.32
C LYS A 318 -1.32 -12.16 8.81
N ASP A 319 -0.21 -12.13 8.09
CA ASP A 319 -0.22 -12.33 6.65
C ASP A 319 -0.69 -13.77 6.32
N ARG A 320 -1.53 -13.90 5.32
CA ARG A 320 -2.17 -15.16 4.90
C ARG A 320 -1.77 -15.59 3.51
N ARG A 321 -1.23 -14.66 2.72
CA ARG A 321 -0.85 -14.89 1.33
C ARG A 321 0.55 -15.48 1.25
N ALA A 322 0.75 -16.34 0.27
CA ALA A 322 2.07 -16.92 0.01
C ALA A 322 3.08 -15.84 -0.36
N LEU A 323 4.35 -16.09 -0.05
CA LEU A 323 5.47 -15.25 -0.49
C LEU A 323 5.49 -15.15 -2.01
N PHE A 324 6.11 -14.09 -2.52
CA PHE A 324 6.15 -13.80 -3.94
C PHE A 324 6.75 -14.96 -4.74
N SER A 325 7.91 -15.49 -4.34
CA SER A 325 8.55 -16.61 -5.02
C SER A 325 7.76 -17.92 -4.93
N LYS A 326 6.97 -18.11 -3.84
CA LYS A 326 6.26 -19.37 -3.60
C LYS A 326 4.99 -19.52 -4.43
N ALA A 327 4.36 -18.42 -4.83
CA ALA A 327 3.18 -18.41 -5.69
C ALA A 327 3.43 -17.67 -7.02
N ILE A 328 4.67 -17.70 -7.51
CA ILE A 328 5.13 -16.94 -8.68
C ILE A 328 4.25 -17.12 -9.90
N HIS A 329 3.80 -18.36 -10.16
CA HIS A 329 2.90 -18.67 -11.28
C HIS A 329 1.58 -17.91 -11.20
N ALA A 330 0.92 -17.95 -10.04
CA ALA A 330 -0.34 -17.23 -9.84
C ALA A 330 -0.15 -15.70 -9.92
N HIS A 331 0.96 -15.18 -9.36
CA HIS A 331 1.26 -13.76 -9.42
C HIS A 331 1.56 -13.29 -10.84
N ARG A 332 2.28 -14.10 -11.64
CA ARG A 332 2.52 -13.83 -13.05
C ARG A 332 1.23 -13.79 -13.85
N LEU A 333 0.39 -14.84 -13.74
CA LEU A 333 -0.90 -14.89 -14.45
C LEU A 333 -1.80 -13.70 -14.13
N ALA A 334 -1.89 -13.33 -12.84
CA ALA A 334 -2.66 -12.17 -12.42
C ALA A 334 -2.09 -10.86 -13.05
N TYR A 335 -0.78 -10.65 -12.95
CA TYR A 335 -0.14 -9.46 -13.53
C TYR A 335 -0.35 -9.37 -15.03
N GLU A 336 -0.12 -10.47 -15.76
CA GLU A 336 -0.31 -10.53 -17.22
C GLU A 336 -1.76 -10.24 -17.63
N ALA A 337 -2.74 -10.75 -16.88
CA ALA A 337 -4.15 -10.45 -17.11
C ALA A 337 -4.45 -8.95 -16.88
N PHE A 338 -4.00 -8.36 -15.79
CA PHE A 338 -4.16 -6.92 -15.54
C PHE A 338 -3.47 -6.06 -16.60
N ARG A 339 -2.25 -6.44 -17.02
CA ARG A 339 -1.53 -5.78 -18.11
C ARG A 339 -2.30 -5.89 -19.43
N GLY A 340 -2.80 -7.09 -19.76
CA GLY A 340 -3.56 -7.34 -21.00
C GLY A 340 -4.87 -6.56 -21.09
N HIS A 341 -5.49 -6.27 -19.94
CA HIS A 341 -6.69 -5.40 -19.85
C HIS A 341 -6.36 -3.91 -19.77
N GLY A 342 -5.08 -3.51 -19.82
CA GLY A 342 -4.69 -2.10 -19.75
C GLY A 342 -4.99 -1.45 -18.41
N HIS A 343 -4.90 -2.19 -17.31
CA HIS A 343 -5.22 -1.69 -15.98
C HIS A 343 -4.37 -0.49 -15.59
N ALA A 344 -5.00 0.56 -15.06
CA ALA A 344 -4.38 1.86 -14.77
C ALA A 344 -3.15 1.74 -13.86
N ASN A 345 -3.17 0.86 -12.83
CA ASN A 345 -2.04 0.69 -11.93
C ASN A 345 -0.77 0.20 -12.66
N VAL A 346 -0.91 -0.73 -13.62
CA VAL A 346 0.26 -1.21 -14.39
C VAL A 346 0.90 -0.05 -15.14
N SER A 347 0.10 0.74 -15.83
CA SER A 347 0.58 1.92 -16.58
C SER A 347 1.21 2.98 -15.65
N GLU A 348 0.64 3.21 -14.47
CA GLU A 348 1.19 4.18 -13.50
C GLU A 348 2.53 3.71 -12.92
N VAL A 349 2.69 2.42 -12.63
CA VAL A 349 3.98 1.86 -12.17
C VAL A 349 5.04 1.99 -13.26
N GLN A 350 4.70 1.68 -14.52
CA GLN A 350 5.61 1.85 -15.65
C GLN A 350 6.07 3.31 -15.81
N LYS A 351 5.15 4.28 -15.75
CA LYS A 351 5.48 5.71 -15.80
C LYS A 351 6.38 6.15 -14.64
N ARG A 352 6.14 5.66 -13.41
CA ARG A 352 6.99 5.97 -12.25
C ARG A 352 8.39 5.41 -12.40
N ILE A 353 8.53 4.22 -12.97
CA ILE A 353 9.82 3.61 -13.28
C ILE A 353 10.57 4.42 -14.31
N GLU A 354 9.90 4.91 -15.34
CA GLU A 354 10.47 5.78 -16.37
C GLU A 354 10.84 7.18 -15.83
N SER A 355 10.02 7.76 -14.94
CA SER A 355 10.27 9.11 -14.40
C SER A 355 11.45 9.20 -13.43
N VAL A 356 11.82 8.11 -12.77
CA VAL A 356 13.05 8.03 -11.96
C VAL A 356 14.32 8.17 -12.82
N LEU A 357 14.18 8.01 -14.14
CA LEU A 357 15.25 8.13 -15.14
C LEU A 357 15.62 9.56 -15.54
N THR A 358 14.74 10.52 -15.27
CA THR A 358 14.85 11.90 -15.78
C THR A 358 15.29 12.91 -14.72
N GLN A 359 15.58 12.45 -13.52
CA GLN A 359 16.13 13.24 -12.39
C GLN A 359 17.52 12.76 -12.00
#